data_5cc2d8c2b3841cb78f99f0af050c74f9
#
_entry.id   5cc2d8c2b3841cb78f99f0af050c74f9
#
_cell.length_a   1.000
_cell.length_b   1.000
_cell.length_c   1.000
_cell.angle_alpha   90.00
_cell.angle_beta   90.00
_cell.angle_gamma   90.00
#
_symmetry.space_group_name_H-M   'P 1'
#
loop_
_entity.id
_entity.type
_entity.pdbx_description
1 polymer ?
#
loop_
_entity_poly.entity_id
_entity_poly.type
_entity_poly.pdbx_seq_one_letter_code
_entity_poly.pdbx_strand_id
1 'polypeptide(L)'
;HIIQFDAHTDLRDEYLGQYYSHASVIRRCWDIVGDGKIFQFGIRSGERDEWKFAKEHLHTTKFNFDGLDEVVEKLKGKPVYFTLDLDVLDPSEFPGTGTPEAGGVTFVELHKAIEKISQLNIVGLDMNELSPVYDQSGQSTALACKLLREILLFIYK
;
A
#
# COMPACT_ATOMS: atom_id res chain seq x y z
N HIS A 1 13.13 4.00 4.39
CA HIS A 1 12.44 2.80 3.93
C HIS A 1 11.00 3.14 3.56
N ILE A 2 10.39 2.30 2.70
CA ILE A 2 9.00 2.48 2.28
C ILE A 2 8.23 1.19 2.60
N ILE A 3 7.06 1.32 3.20
CA ILE A 3 6.06 0.26 3.31
C ILE A 3 4.87 0.68 2.45
N GLN A 4 4.47 -0.20 1.52
CA GLN A 4 3.30 -0.02 0.67
C GLN A 4 2.28 -1.11 0.96
N PHE A 5 1.04 -0.70 1.21
CA PHE A 5 -0.13 -1.58 1.21
C PHE A 5 -0.98 -1.21 0.00
N ASP A 6 -1.20 -2.15 -0.91
CA ASP A 6 -1.76 -1.88 -2.24
C ASP A 6 -2.18 -3.19 -2.91
N ALA A 7 -3.11 -3.13 -3.86
CA ALA A 7 -3.37 -4.24 -4.78
C ALA A 7 -2.32 -4.33 -5.90
N HIS A 8 -1.75 -3.18 -6.28
CA HIS A 8 -0.91 -3.02 -7.46
C HIS A 8 0.57 -2.92 -7.11
N THR A 9 1.43 -3.33 -8.05
CA THR A 9 2.89 -3.21 -7.88
C THR A 9 3.39 -1.78 -8.04
N ASP A 10 2.77 -0.99 -8.91
CA ASP A 10 3.16 0.40 -9.27
C ASP A 10 4.63 0.53 -9.72
N LEU A 11 5.11 -0.49 -10.43
CA LEU A 11 6.53 -0.63 -10.83
C LEU A 11 6.76 -0.44 -12.32
N ARG A 12 5.78 0.05 -13.08
CA ARG A 12 5.99 0.37 -14.50
C ARG A 12 7.11 1.39 -14.64
N ASP A 13 7.94 1.24 -15.66
CA ASP A 13 8.97 2.23 -15.94
C ASP A 13 8.35 3.54 -16.44
N GLU A 14 7.32 3.43 -17.27
CA GLU A 14 6.44 4.51 -17.69
C GLU A 14 5.03 3.99 -17.96
N TYR A 15 4.06 4.87 -17.99
CA TYR A 15 2.69 4.53 -18.35
C TYR A 15 2.13 5.53 -19.35
N LEU A 16 1.70 5.04 -20.53
CA LEU A 16 1.18 5.87 -21.64
C LEU A 16 2.12 7.04 -22.02
N GLY A 17 3.43 6.80 -22.02
CA GLY A 17 4.44 7.81 -22.31
C GLY A 17 4.72 8.79 -21.17
N GLN A 18 4.16 8.52 -19.97
CA GLN A 18 4.37 9.35 -18.78
C GLN A 18 5.31 8.64 -17.80
N TYR A 19 6.46 9.25 -17.56
CA TYR A 19 7.46 8.78 -16.60
C TYR A 19 6.93 8.87 -15.16
N TYR A 20 6.23 9.95 -14.83
CA TYR A 20 5.54 10.12 -13.53
C TYR A 20 4.06 9.80 -13.71
N SER A 21 3.63 8.65 -13.24
CA SER A 21 2.24 8.20 -13.27
C SER A 21 1.90 7.44 -11.99
N HIS A 22 0.59 7.25 -11.71
CA HIS A 22 0.14 6.39 -10.62
C HIS A 22 0.74 4.98 -10.71
N ALA A 23 0.83 4.39 -11.92
CA ALA A 23 1.35 3.03 -12.14
C ALA A 23 2.89 2.92 -12.06
N SER A 24 3.62 4.03 -11.84
CA SER A 24 5.08 4.06 -11.77
C SER A 24 5.63 4.68 -10.48
N VAL A 25 4.76 5.02 -9.53
CA VAL A 25 5.16 5.73 -8.31
C VAL A 25 6.19 4.95 -7.49
N ILE A 26 6.00 3.65 -7.30
CA ILE A 26 6.92 2.82 -6.53
C ILE A 26 8.23 2.58 -7.30
N ARG A 27 8.19 2.53 -8.63
CA ARG A 27 9.40 2.52 -9.44
C ARG A 27 10.21 3.80 -9.23
N ARG A 28 9.58 4.97 -9.21
CA ARG A 28 10.24 6.26 -8.92
C ARG A 28 10.76 6.34 -7.49
N CYS A 29 10.06 5.76 -6.55
CA CYS A 29 10.56 5.63 -5.18
C CYS A 29 11.83 4.77 -5.11
N TRP A 30 11.86 3.64 -5.86
CA TRP A 30 13.04 2.78 -5.94
C TRP A 30 14.25 3.52 -6.54
N ASP A 31 14.08 4.35 -7.56
CA ASP A 31 15.15 5.17 -8.13
C ASP A 31 15.85 6.04 -7.05
N ILE A 32 15.13 6.38 -5.99
CA ILE A 32 15.64 7.22 -4.88
C ILE A 32 16.27 6.38 -3.77
N VAL A 33 15.58 5.32 -3.33
CA VAL A 33 15.97 4.58 -2.12
C VAL A 33 16.82 3.35 -2.39
N GLY A 34 16.76 2.78 -3.60
CA GLY A 34 17.50 1.61 -4.03
C GLY A 34 16.96 0.27 -3.50
N ASP A 35 17.74 -0.79 -3.72
CA ASP A 35 17.35 -2.18 -3.45
C ASP A 35 17.08 -2.48 -1.98
N GLY A 36 16.09 -3.35 -1.75
CA GLY A 36 15.77 -3.92 -0.44
C GLY A 36 15.24 -2.90 0.58
N LYS A 37 14.80 -1.72 0.11
CA LYS A 37 14.26 -0.64 0.95
C LYS A 37 12.75 -0.51 0.88
N ILE A 38 12.10 -1.20 -0.05
CA ILE A 38 10.66 -1.15 -0.28
C ILE A 38 10.05 -2.50 0.08
N PHE A 39 9.00 -2.45 0.88
CA PHE A 39 8.25 -3.60 1.38
C PHE A 39 6.79 -3.44 0.98
N GLN A 40 6.34 -4.31 0.06
CA GLN A 40 4.98 -4.29 -0.49
C GLN A 40 4.14 -5.42 0.11
N PHE A 41 2.90 -5.13 0.48
CA PHE A 41 1.95 -6.11 1.03
C PHE A 41 0.58 -5.96 0.38
N GLY A 42 -0.13 -7.09 0.22
CA GLY A 42 -1.46 -7.14 -0.39
C GLY A 42 -1.44 -7.24 -1.91
N ILE A 43 -0.26 -7.18 -2.52
CA ILE A 43 -0.09 -7.05 -3.97
C ILE A 43 -0.65 -8.27 -4.71
N ARG A 44 -1.47 -8.02 -5.72
CA ARG A 44 -2.08 -9.09 -6.53
C ARG A 44 -2.24 -8.75 -8.01
N SER A 45 -1.93 -7.51 -8.39
CA SER A 45 -1.99 -7.02 -9.77
C SER A 45 -0.68 -6.38 -10.18
N GLY A 46 -0.24 -6.62 -11.42
CA GLY A 46 0.97 -6.08 -12.03
C GLY A 46 1.27 -6.79 -13.34
N GLU A 47 2.01 -6.14 -14.21
CA GLU A 47 2.49 -6.73 -15.46
C GLU A 47 3.68 -7.67 -15.21
N ARG A 48 3.98 -8.50 -16.21
CA ARG A 48 5.07 -9.48 -16.14
C ARG A 48 6.41 -8.85 -15.76
N ASP A 49 6.72 -7.71 -16.36
CA ASP A 49 8.01 -7.03 -16.13
C ASP A 49 8.07 -6.37 -14.76
N GLU A 50 6.95 -5.89 -14.24
CA GLU A 50 6.84 -5.39 -12.87
C GLU A 50 7.11 -6.50 -11.83
N TRP A 51 6.52 -7.70 -12.02
CA TRP A 51 6.79 -8.86 -11.15
C TRP A 51 8.24 -9.30 -11.19
N LYS A 52 8.87 -9.26 -12.36
CA LYS A 52 10.30 -9.56 -12.50
C LYS A 52 11.13 -8.54 -11.72
N PHE A 53 10.85 -7.27 -11.90
CA PHE A 53 11.52 -6.19 -11.20
C PHE A 53 11.33 -6.28 -9.69
N ALA A 54 10.11 -6.50 -9.21
CA ALA A 54 9.81 -6.66 -7.80
C ALA A 54 10.63 -7.79 -7.16
N LYS A 55 10.72 -8.93 -7.83
CA LYS A 55 11.48 -10.08 -7.35
C LYS A 55 12.98 -9.81 -7.20
N GLU A 56 13.55 -8.96 -8.06
CA GLU A 56 14.98 -8.65 -8.08
C GLU A 56 15.34 -7.54 -7.07
N HIS A 57 14.44 -6.59 -6.80
CA HIS A 57 14.78 -5.35 -6.13
C HIS A 57 13.98 -5.07 -4.84
N LEU A 58 12.78 -5.64 -4.67
CA LEU A 58 11.87 -5.34 -3.58
C LEU A 58 11.57 -6.57 -2.71
N HIS A 59 10.87 -6.33 -1.59
CA HIS A 59 10.22 -7.36 -0.80
C HIS A 59 8.71 -7.26 -1.02
N THR A 60 8.12 -8.24 -1.72
CA THR A 60 6.70 -8.22 -2.10
C THR A 60 5.97 -9.44 -1.55
N THR A 61 4.96 -9.19 -0.73
CA THR A 61 4.01 -10.18 -0.21
C THR A 61 2.68 -10.05 -0.95
N LYS A 62 2.18 -11.19 -1.47
CA LYS A 62 0.95 -11.23 -2.25
C LYS A 62 -0.26 -11.50 -1.36
N PHE A 63 -1.39 -10.83 -1.67
CA PHE A 63 -2.73 -11.05 -1.13
C PHE A 63 -2.95 -10.76 0.37
N ASN A 64 -1.91 -10.73 1.18
CA ASN A 64 -2.02 -10.63 2.64
C ASN A 64 -0.83 -9.85 3.25
N PHE A 65 -0.70 -9.93 4.57
CA PHE A 65 0.37 -9.28 5.33
C PHE A 65 1.37 -10.28 5.95
N ASP A 66 1.54 -11.46 5.34
CA ASP A 66 2.52 -12.46 5.82
C ASP A 66 3.94 -11.86 5.81
N GLY A 67 4.69 -12.07 6.88
CA GLY A 67 6.04 -11.50 7.04
C GLY A 67 6.09 -10.03 7.50
N LEU A 68 4.94 -9.42 7.80
CA LEU A 68 4.91 -8.03 8.29
C LEU A 68 5.62 -7.88 9.64
N ASP A 69 5.47 -8.84 10.55
CA ASP A 69 6.12 -8.78 11.87
C ASP A 69 7.64 -8.76 11.76
N GLU A 70 8.22 -9.56 10.86
CA GLU A 70 9.65 -9.59 10.58
C GLU A 70 10.14 -8.24 9.97
N VAL A 71 9.32 -7.63 9.09
CA VAL A 71 9.62 -6.31 8.53
C VAL A 71 9.57 -5.23 9.61
N VAL A 72 8.59 -5.27 10.50
CA VAL A 72 8.50 -4.33 11.64
C VAL A 72 9.75 -4.44 12.51
N GLU A 73 10.18 -5.65 12.89
CA GLU A 73 11.40 -5.84 13.67
C GLU A 73 12.65 -5.31 12.93
N LYS A 74 12.77 -5.60 11.63
CA LYS A 74 13.89 -5.15 10.78
C LYS A 74 13.97 -3.63 10.67
N LEU A 75 12.83 -2.95 10.73
CA LEU A 75 12.72 -1.50 10.52
C LEU A 75 12.66 -0.67 11.81
N LYS A 76 12.72 -1.29 12.99
CA LYS A 76 12.78 -0.57 14.26
C LYS A 76 13.89 0.49 14.27
N GLY A 77 13.54 1.71 14.66
CA GLY A 77 14.46 2.85 14.73
C GLY A 77 14.86 3.47 13.39
N LYS A 78 14.38 2.94 12.27
CA LYS A 78 14.64 3.49 10.93
C LYS A 78 13.50 4.41 10.50
N PRO A 79 13.78 5.47 9.73
CA PRO A 79 12.71 6.28 9.15
C PRO A 79 11.94 5.48 8.09
N VAL A 80 10.62 5.51 8.19
CA VAL A 80 9.70 4.79 7.29
C VAL A 80 8.69 5.75 6.71
N TYR A 81 8.55 5.75 5.39
CA TYR A 81 7.41 6.32 4.69
C TYR A 81 6.37 5.23 4.47
N PHE A 82 5.13 5.50 4.83
CA PHE A 82 4.02 4.57 4.64
C PHE A 82 3.06 5.10 3.58
N THR A 83 2.88 4.33 2.50
CA THR A 83 1.86 4.61 1.48
C THR A 83 0.77 3.55 1.56
N LEU A 84 -0.47 4.00 1.68
CA LEU A 84 -1.66 3.17 1.74
C LEU A 84 -2.54 3.45 0.53
N ASP A 85 -2.59 2.50 -0.39
CA ASP A 85 -3.66 2.45 -1.37
C ASP A 85 -4.85 1.68 -0.79
N LEU A 86 -6.03 2.30 -0.83
CA LEU A 86 -7.23 1.72 -0.24
C LEU A 86 -7.77 0.54 -1.03
N ASP A 87 -7.33 0.34 -2.26
CA ASP A 87 -7.68 -0.84 -3.07
C ASP A 87 -6.96 -2.12 -2.63
N VAL A 88 -6.03 -2.04 -1.65
CA VAL A 88 -5.54 -3.21 -0.90
C VAL A 88 -6.69 -4.00 -0.28
N LEU A 89 -7.76 -3.31 0.12
CA LEU A 89 -9.00 -3.92 0.60
C LEU A 89 -9.70 -4.70 -0.52
N ASP A 90 -10.40 -5.76 -0.13
CA ASP A 90 -11.24 -6.48 -1.08
C ASP A 90 -12.39 -5.59 -1.57
N PRO A 91 -12.74 -5.64 -2.88
CA PRO A 91 -13.83 -4.84 -3.44
C PRO A 91 -15.20 -5.06 -2.78
N SER A 92 -15.39 -6.18 -2.09
CA SER A 92 -16.61 -6.43 -1.30
C SER A 92 -16.73 -5.52 -0.07
N GLU A 93 -15.60 -5.02 0.45
CA GLU A 93 -15.56 -4.06 1.55
C GLU A 93 -15.31 -2.63 1.09
N PHE A 94 -14.56 -2.46 0.00
CA PHE A 94 -14.16 -1.17 -0.55
C PHE A 94 -14.38 -1.07 -2.07
N PRO A 95 -15.65 -0.92 -2.53
CA PRO A 95 -15.94 -0.80 -3.96
C PRO A 95 -15.62 0.58 -4.57
N GLY A 96 -15.40 1.61 -3.75
CA GLY A 96 -15.20 3.00 -4.18
C GLY A 96 -13.76 3.33 -4.56
N THR A 97 -13.21 2.57 -5.50
CA THR A 97 -11.87 2.77 -6.08
C THR A 97 -11.88 2.67 -7.60
N GLY A 98 -10.86 3.20 -8.26
CA GLY A 98 -10.76 3.25 -9.72
C GLY A 98 -10.43 1.91 -10.36
N THR A 99 -9.59 1.11 -9.73
CA THR A 99 -9.06 -0.16 -10.25
C THR A 99 -9.18 -1.30 -9.23
N PRO A 100 -10.42 -1.72 -8.89
CA PRO A 100 -10.63 -2.76 -7.90
C PRO A 100 -10.10 -4.11 -8.37
N GLU A 101 -9.39 -4.82 -7.50
CA GLU A 101 -8.86 -6.16 -7.73
C GLU A 101 -9.40 -7.14 -6.68
N ALA A 102 -9.93 -8.29 -7.12
CA ALA A 102 -10.47 -9.31 -6.23
C ALA A 102 -9.38 -10.00 -5.40
N GLY A 103 -9.74 -10.52 -4.22
CA GLY A 103 -8.84 -11.23 -3.32
C GLY A 103 -8.05 -10.31 -2.42
N GLY A 104 -8.60 -9.16 -2.10
CA GLY A 104 -8.03 -8.20 -1.15
C GLY A 104 -8.17 -8.63 0.32
N VAL A 105 -7.60 -7.83 1.20
CA VAL A 105 -7.70 -8.03 2.65
C VAL A 105 -8.99 -7.43 3.19
N THR A 106 -9.43 -7.90 4.36
CA THR A 106 -10.54 -7.31 5.10
C THR A 106 -10.10 -6.05 5.84
N PHE A 107 -11.07 -5.20 6.22
CA PHE A 107 -10.81 -4.06 7.10
C PHE A 107 -10.11 -4.46 8.40
N VAL A 108 -10.49 -5.59 8.99
CA VAL A 108 -9.92 -6.04 10.26
C VAL A 108 -8.45 -6.46 10.11
N GLU A 109 -8.10 -7.11 9.00
CA GLU A 109 -6.71 -7.45 8.69
C GLU A 109 -5.86 -6.21 8.45
N LEU A 110 -6.36 -5.26 7.65
CA LEU A 110 -5.69 -4.00 7.39
C LEU A 110 -5.49 -3.19 8.67
N HIS A 111 -6.52 -3.08 9.52
CA HIS A 111 -6.45 -2.37 10.80
C HIS A 111 -5.36 -2.93 11.71
N LYS A 112 -5.27 -4.27 11.83
CA LYS A 112 -4.21 -4.95 12.59
C LYS A 112 -2.83 -4.71 12.00
N ALA A 113 -2.71 -4.70 10.67
CA ALA A 113 -1.44 -4.42 10.00
C ALA A 113 -0.98 -2.97 10.27
N ILE A 114 -1.89 -2.01 10.21
CA ILE A 114 -1.62 -0.59 10.54
C ILE A 114 -1.21 -0.44 12.01
N GLU A 115 -1.87 -1.11 12.93
CA GLU A 115 -1.48 -1.11 14.36
C GLU A 115 -0.04 -1.61 14.55
N LYS A 116 0.37 -2.65 13.82
CA LYS A 116 1.75 -3.16 13.87
C LYS A 116 2.76 -2.15 13.36
N ILE A 117 2.53 -1.54 12.18
CA ILE A 117 3.47 -0.57 11.62
C ILE A 117 3.51 0.75 12.39
N SER A 118 2.48 1.10 13.17
CA SER A 118 2.48 2.31 14.00
C SER A 118 3.54 2.31 15.12
N GLN A 119 4.20 1.18 15.35
CA GLN A 119 5.34 1.07 16.27
C GLN A 119 6.63 1.59 15.64
N LEU A 120 6.65 1.82 14.32
CA LEU A 120 7.80 2.29 13.59
C LEU A 120 7.92 3.84 13.64
N ASN A 121 9.08 4.34 13.30
CA ASN A 121 9.30 5.78 13.11
C ASN A 121 8.72 6.20 11.75
N ILE A 122 7.41 6.42 11.69
CA ILE A 122 6.72 6.89 10.48
C ILE A 122 7.04 8.37 10.28
N VAL A 123 7.79 8.70 9.25
CA VAL A 123 8.23 10.06 8.92
C VAL A 123 7.36 10.73 7.85
N GLY A 124 6.51 9.97 7.18
CA GLY A 124 5.55 10.45 6.19
C GLY A 124 4.51 9.38 5.89
N LEU A 125 3.33 9.82 5.47
CA LEU A 125 2.20 8.96 5.15
C LEU A 125 1.37 9.60 4.04
N ASP A 126 0.85 8.77 3.15
CA ASP A 126 -0.25 9.11 2.26
C ASP A 126 -1.32 8.00 2.25
N MET A 127 -2.53 8.36 1.82
CA MET A 127 -3.65 7.44 1.65
C MET A 127 -4.37 7.79 0.35
N ASN A 128 -4.43 6.85 -0.59
CA ASN A 128 -4.81 7.06 -1.97
C ASN A 128 -6.02 6.22 -2.39
N GLU A 129 -6.50 6.48 -3.60
CA GLU A 129 -7.48 5.72 -4.37
C GLU A 129 -8.90 5.62 -3.76
N LEU A 130 -9.29 6.55 -2.89
CA LEU A 130 -10.71 6.76 -2.63
C LEU A 130 -11.35 7.48 -3.81
N SER A 131 -12.23 6.80 -4.53
CA SER A 131 -13.02 7.34 -5.64
C SER A 131 -14.51 7.20 -5.38
N PRO A 132 -15.14 8.18 -4.69
CA PRO A 132 -16.55 8.09 -4.24
C PRO A 132 -17.56 7.93 -5.38
N VAL A 133 -17.20 8.32 -6.60
CA VAL A 133 -18.08 8.22 -7.77
C VAL A 133 -18.42 6.78 -8.14
N TYR A 134 -17.59 5.82 -7.73
CA TYR A 134 -17.82 4.39 -7.96
C TYR A 134 -18.59 3.69 -6.84
N ASP A 135 -18.84 4.38 -5.72
CA ASP A 135 -19.60 3.85 -4.59
C ASP A 135 -20.69 4.81 -4.11
N GLN A 136 -21.88 4.68 -4.68
CA GLN A 136 -23.04 5.52 -4.34
C GLN A 136 -23.62 5.25 -2.94
N SER A 137 -23.22 4.14 -2.30
CA SER A 137 -23.65 3.83 -0.93
C SER A 137 -22.97 4.72 0.13
N GLY A 138 -21.80 5.28 -0.18
CA GLY A 138 -20.96 6.02 0.74
C GLY A 138 -20.17 5.13 1.72
N GLN A 139 -20.26 3.81 1.60
CA GLN A 139 -19.55 2.85 2.45
C GLN A 139 -18.05 3.06 2.41
N SER A 140 -17.47 3.15 1.20
CA SER A 140 -16.03 3.34 1.01
C SER A 140 -15.54 4.66 1.61
N THR A 141 -16.30 5.74 1.46
CA THR A 141 -15.97 7.03 2.07
C THR A 141 -15.97 6.95 3.59
N ALA A 142 -16.98 6.32 4.18
CA ALA A 142 -17.07 6.13 5.63
C ALA A 142 -15.92 5.27 6.16
N LEU A 143 -15.55 4.20 5.42
CA LEU A 143 -14.44 3.33 5.75
C LEU A 143 -13.10 4.07 5.66
N ALA A 144 -12.85 4.83 4.60
CA ALA A 144 -11.65 5.64 4.44
C ALA A 144 -11.49 6.66 5.58
N CYS A 145 -12.57 7.36 5.94
CA CYS A 145 -12.57 8.29 7.08
C CYS A 145 -12.26 7.59 8.40
N LYS A 146 -12.81 6.37 8.60
CA LYS A 146 -12.51 5.58 9.79
C LYS A 146 -11.04 5.17 9.82
N LEU A 147 -10.49 4.65 8.72
CA LEU A 147 -9.08 4.27 8.63
C LEU A 147 -8.15 5.44 8.92
N LEU A 148 -8.38 6.58 8.28
CA LEU A 148 -7.57 7.78 8.50
C LEU A 148 -7.55 8.16 9.99
N ARG A 149 -8.71 8.17 10.65
CA ARG A 149 -8.81 8.45 12.09
C ARG A 149 -8.02 7.44 12.92
N GLU A 150 -8.14 6.13 12.64
CA GLU A 150 -7.41 5.09 13.37
C GLU A 150 -5.90 5.23 13.16
N ILE A 151 -5.43 5.51 11.94
CA ILE A 151 -4.02 5.76 11.64
C ILE A 151 -3.49 6.93 12.48
N LEU A 152 -4.20 8.06 12.50
CA LEU A 152 -3.79 9.22 13.27
C LEU A 152 -3.73 8.92 14.78
N LEU A 153 -4.71 8.17 15.31
CA LEU A 153 -4.72 7.74 16.71
C LEU A 153 -3.58 6.78 17.06
N PHE A 154 -3.15 5.94 16.12
CA PHE A 154 -2.02 5.03 16.32
C PHE A 154 -0.67 5.73 16.27
N ILE A 155 -0.50 6.72 15.38
CA ILE A 155 0.77 7.41 15.18
C ILE A 155 1.00 8.52 16.23
N TYR A 156 -0.04 9.28 16.57
CA TYR A 156 0.04 10.40 17.53
C TYR A 156 -0.46 9.99 18.93
N LYS A 157 0.17 8.98 19.50
CA LYS A 157 -0.09 8.53 20.88
C LYS A 157 0.50 9.50 21.90
#